data_18f6949fae12c406ed5e5de42d75aa8d
#
_entry.id   18f6949fae12c406ed5e5de42d75aa8d
#
_cell.length_a   1.000
_cell.length_b   1.000
_cell.length_c   1.000
_cell.angle_alpha   90.00
_cell.angle_beta   90.00
_cell.angle_gamma   90.00
#
_symmetry.space_group_name_H-M   'P 1'
#
loop_
_entity.id
_entity.type
_entity.pdbx_description
1 polymer ?
#
loop_
_entity_poly.entity_id
_entity_poly.type
_entity_poly.pdbx_seq_one_letter_code
_entity_poly.pdbx_strand_id
1 'polypeptide(L)'
;MMKIDTARSKDIDAYINSAKPEANLKVRVELKGKIETLDVYRFPIKKLIYNIRNGRFASELRAKEEELKRKLDPQVKQDELIIRNLLLEIDPNETEVLKEDLKLHGQIDPGIITFDGAVINANRRMAIFSFLNSETGEARYQYLLAARLPRNVDEKDVWRIEAGLQFGKDFRLKYGPINELLKLKEGAERGLSPKEISRALLGRFSPQGVTERLGVLKLIDDYLSFSGRAGEYTTLAGDVEKFNSLYNVSKGLKKSKGSKSLDISKIITAAFLMIEKTDLSHWNIRELRSISEDKDANTQLLKSVNIKQPRTIKKETLEEAFQAAKDIVDDRREHNKPARLLNRALTAIKNINPKSERLADRSVQSLVKEILGELKKIQRK
;
A
#
# COMPACT_ATOMS: atom_id res chain seq x y z
N MET A 1 15.31 20.07 9.46
CA MET A 1 14.37 20.63 10.46
C MET A 1 13.05 20.88 9.78
N MET A 2 11.94 20.55 10.44
CA MET A 2 10.61 20.89 9.96
C MET A 2 10.46 22.42 9.85
N LYS A 3 9.90 22.91 8.74
CA LYS A 3 9.59 24.35 8.61
C LYS A 3 8.40 24.66 9.54
N ILE A 4 8.67 25.35 10.63
CA ILE A 4 7.68 25.73 11.63
C ILE A 4 7.06 27.07 11.24
N ASP A 5 5.73 27.16 11.26
CA ASP A 5 5.02 28.42 11.16
C ASP A 5 5.20 29.21 12.47
N THR A 6 6.00 30.27 12.40
CA THR A 6 6.39 31.06 13.57
C THR A 6 5.23 31.85 14.14
N ALA A 7 4.29 32.35 13.31
CA ALA A 7 3.16 33.13 13.78
C ALA A 7 2.18 32.23 14.54
N ARG A 8 1.80 31.10 13.95
CA ARG A 8 0.88 30.14 14.57
C ARG A 8 1.48 29.49 15.82
N SER A 9 2.79 29.16 15.81
CA SER A 9 3.43 28.61 17.01
C SER A 9 3.41 29.58 18.19
N LYS A 10 3.62 30.88 17.97
CA LYS A 10 3.50 31.93 19.02
C LYS A 10 2.07 32.05 19.54
N ASP A 11 1.06 31.95 18.65
CA ASP A 11 -0.34 31.98 19.04
C ASP A 11 -0.74 30.76 19.89
N ILE A 12 -0.19 29.59 19.59
CA ILE A 12 -0.37 28.38 20.40
C ILE A 12 0.40 28.49 21.74
N ASP A 13 1.63 29.03 21.73
CA ASP A 13 2.40 29.28 22.97
C ASP A 13 1.63 30.19 23.91
N ALA A 14 1.10 31.32 23.42
CA ALA A 14 0.29 32.25 24.21
C ALA A 14 -0.95 31.54 24.78
N TYR A 15 -1.59 30.67 23.98
CA TYR A 15 -2.75 29.92 24.46
C TYR A 15 -2.37 28.93 25.58
N ILE A 16 -1.32 28.13 25.41
CA ILE A 16 -0.89 27.13 26.41
C ILE A 16 -0.49 27.83 27.72
N ASN A 17 0.18 28.99 27.67
CA ASN A 17 0.59 29.74 28.86
C ASN A 17 -0.62 30.22 29.68
N SER A 18 -1.78 30.40 29.07
CA SER A 18 -3.02 30.82 29.75
C SER A 18 -3.97 29.65 30.06
N ALA A 19 -3.80 28.50 29.42
CA ALA A 19 -4.66 27.33 29.58
C ALA A 19 -4.09 26.36 30.62
N LYS A 20 -4.99 25.63 31.28
CA LYS A 20 -4.60 24.51 32.15
C LYS A 20 -4.66 23.20 31.36
N PRO A 21 -3.70 22.27 31.54
CA PRO A 21 -3.79 20.95 30.96
C PRO A 21 -4.95 20.16 31.58
N GLU A 22 -5.49 19.22 30.84
CA GLU A 22 -6.49 18.26 31.32
C GLU A 22 -5.85 17.33 32.37
N ALA A 23 -6.33 17.40 33.60
CA ALA A 23 -5.67 16.78 34.75
C ALA A 23 -5.43 15.26 34.63
N ASN A 24 -6.35 14.54 33.99
CA ASN A 24 -6.33 13.07 33.91
C ASN A 24 -5.93 12.53 32.54
N LEU A 25 -5.50 13.38 31.61
CA LEU A 25 -5.16 12.99 30.25
C LEU A 25 -3.70 13.27 29.93
N LYS A 26 -3.00 12.23 29.52
CA LYS A 26 -1.62 12.29 29.05
C LYS A 26 -1.45 11.47 27.80
N VAL A 27 -0.59 11.89 26.91
CA VAL A 27 -0.23 11.13 25.69
C VAL A 27 1.24 10.71 25.78
N ARG A 28 1.48 9.41 25.60
CA ARG A 28 2.85 8.87 25.54
C ARG A 28 3.26 8.71 24.08
N VAL A 29 4.41 9.25 23.72
CA VAL A 29 5.00 9.18 22.37
C VAL A 29 6.45 8.73 22.45
N GLU A 30 6.91 7.98 21.46
CA GLU A 30 8.33 7.70 21.30
C GLU A 30 8.96 8.80 20.44
N LEU A 31 9.88 9.57 21.04
CA LEU A 31 10.67 10.60 20.38
C LEU A 31 12.15 10.25 20.47
N LYS A 32 12.82 10.13 19.33
CA LYS A 32 14.26 9.82 19.26
C LYS A 32 14.69 8.62 20.12
N GLY A 33 13.83 7.59 20.17
CA GLY A 33 14.07 6.36 20.94
C GLY A 33 13.77 6.46 22.45
N LYS A 34 13.20 7.57 22.92
CA LYS A 34 12.75 7.75 24.31
C LYS A 34 11.23 7.94 24.36
N ILE A 35 10.61 7.38 25.39
CA ILE A 35 9.19 7.61 25.65
C ILE A 35 9.03 8.90 26.41
N GLU A 36 8.33 9.85 25.82
CA GLU A 36 7.94 11.10 26.45
C GLU A 36 6.45 11.10 26.78
N THR A 37 6.09 11.72 27.90
CA THR A 37 4.70 11.90 28.34
C THR A 37 4.32 13.36 28.20
N LEU A 38 3.34 13.63 27.33
CA LEU A 38 2.93 14.98 26.98
C LEU A 38 1.60 15.34 27.65
N ASP A 39 1.46 16.58 28.04
CA ASP A 39 0.22 17.15 28.53
C ASP A 39 -0.80 17.33 27.43
N VAL A 40 -2.06 17.14 27.77
CA VAL A 40 -3.20 17.32 26.85
C VAL A 40 -3.90 18.63 27.18
N TYR A 41 -4.25 19.39 26.16
CA TYR A 41 -4.99 20.63 26.22
C TYR A 41 -6.22 20.60 25.32
N ARG A 42 -7.21 21.48 25.62
CA ARG A 42 -8.36 21.76 24.73
C ARG A 42 -7.98 22.85 23.75
N PHE A 43 -7.44 22.52 22.60
CA PHE A 43 -7.07 23.52 21.61
C PHE A 43 -8.30 24.01 20.83
N PRO A 44 -8.51 25.34 20.70
CA PRO A 44 -9.49 25.88 19.77
C PRO A 44 -9.18 25.41 18.34
N ILE A 45 -10.15 24.81 17.66
CA ILE A 45 -9.96 24.26 16.31
C ILE A 45 -9.46 25.34 15.33
N LYS A 46 -9.92 26.59 15.49
CA LYS A 46 -9.47 27.72 14.66
C LYS A 46 -7.97 28.04 14.75
N LYS A 47 -7.25 27.52 15.75
CA LYS A 47 -5.79 27.65 15.91
C LYS A 47 -5.02 26.49 15.31
N LEU A 48 -5.72 25.46 14.84
CA LEU A 48 -5.14 24.23 14.29
C LEU A 48 -5.32 24.20 12.77
N ILE A 49 -4.49 23.39 12.10
CA ILE A 49 -4.61 23.11 10.67
C ILE A 49 -4.64 21.62 10.40
N TYR A 50 -5.32 21.23 9.34
CA TYR A 50 -5.29 19.84 8.85
C TYR A 50 -3.90 19.47 8.37
N ASN A 51 -3.47 18.25 8.70
CA ASN A 51 -2.25 17.70 8.15
C ASN A 51 -2.55 17.08 6.77
N ILE A 52 -2.23 17.81 5.71
CA ILE A 52 -2.39 17.34 4.31
C ILE A 52 -1.44 16.17 3.98
N ARG A 53 -0.45 15.89 4.84
CA ARG A 53 0.43 14.71 4.72
C ARG A 53 -0.13 13.49 5.43
N ASN A 54 -1.39 13.55 5.89
CA ASN A 54 -2.06 12.42 6.52
C ASN A 54 -2.30 11.30 5.47
N GLY A 55 -1.63 10.16 5.68
CA GLY A 55 -1.69 9.05 4.75
C GLY A 55 -3.07 8.42 4.52
N ARG A 56 -4.07 8.72 5.37
CA ARG A 56 -5.42 8.13 5.26
C ARG A 56 -6.19 8.62 4.05
N PHE A 57 -5.95 9.84 3.58
CA PHE A 57 -6.62 10.42 2.42
C PHE A 57 -5.64 10.95 1.35
N ALA A 58 -4.45 10.37 1.33
CA ALA A 58 -3.39 10.82 0.43
C ALA A 58 -3.74 10.61 -1.05
N SER A 59 -4.51 9.56 -1.39
CA SER A 59 -4.98 9.30 -2.75
C SER A 59 -6.07 10.29 -3.16
N GLU A 60 -7.02 10.56 -2.28
CA GLU A 60 -8.12 11.48 -2.48
C GLU A 60 -7.61 12.92 -2.61
N LEU A 61 -6.67 13.30 -1.74
CA LEU A 61 -6.02 14.61 -1.80
C LEU A 61 -5.30 14.81 -3.14
N ARG A 62 -4.51 13.82 -3.59
CA ARG A 62 -3.77 13.91 -4.85
C ARG A 62 -4.70 13.97 -6.05
N ALA A 63 -5.76 13.17 -6.06
CA ALA A 63 -6.77 13.22 -7.13
C ALA A 63 -7.43 14.61 -7.20
N LYS A 64 -7.75 15.21 -6.05
CA LYS A 64 -8.35 16.55 -5.99
C LYS A 64 -7.37 17.66 -6.40
N GLU A 65 -6.11 17.55 -6.00
CA GLU A 65 -5.04 18.47 -6.42
C GLU A 65 -4.80 18.41 -7.94
N GLU A 66 -4.87 17.21 -8.54
CA GLU A 66 -4.74 17.03 -9.97
C GLU A 66 -5.94 17.61 -10.74
N GLU A 67 -7.17 17.39 -10.24
CA GLU A 67 -8.39 18.03 -10.78
C GLU A 67 -8.27 19.55 -10.79
N LEU A 68 -7.81 20.13 -9.67
CA LEU A 68 -7.66 21.58 -9.51
C LEU A 68 -6.41 22.16 -10.16
N LYS A 69 -5.48 21.30 -10.64
CA LYS A 69 -4.15 21.65 -11.20
C LYS A 69 -3.32 22.54 -10.28
N ARG A 70 -3.48 22.37 -8.97
CA ARG A 70 -2.71 23.08 -7.94
C ARG A 70 -2.69 22.30 -6.63
N LYS A 71 -1.70 22.62 -5.78
CA LYS A 71 -1.65 22.09 -4.42
C LYS A 71 -2.65 22.79 -3.52
N LEU A 72 -3.21 22.04 -2.56
CA LEU A 72 -4.08 22.57 -1.53
C LEU A 72 -3.24 23.08 -0.35
N ASP A 73 -3.59 24.26 0.15
CA ASP A 73 -2.96 24.87 1.34
C ASP A 73 -3.97 24.90 2.50
N PRO A 74 -3.74 24.12 3.58
CA PRO A 74 -4.68 24.06 4.71
C PRO A 74 -4.80 25.38 5.49
N GLN A 75 -4.00 26.40 5.18
CA GLN A 75 -4.11 27.74 5.76
C GLN A 75 -5.08 28.64 4.98
N VAL A 76 -5.39 28.28 3.74
CA VAL A 76 -6.35 29.00 2.90
C VAL A 76 -7.76 28.48 3.19
N LYS A 77 -8.68 29.39 3.54
CA LYS A 77 -10.04 29.02 4.00
C LYS A 77 -10.82 28.14 3.01
N GLN A 78 -10.70 28.41 1.72
CA GLN A 78 -11.35 27.60 0.69
C GLN A 78 -10.76 26.19 0.62
N ASP A 79 -9.43 26.07 0.73
CA ASP A 79 -8.75 24.79 0.68
C ASP A 79 -8.98 23.98 1.98
N GLU A 80 -9.05 24.65 3.14
CA GLU A 80 -9.46 24.05 4.39
C GLU A 80 -10.82 23.35 4.27
N LEU A 81 -11.79 23.99 3.64
CA LEU A 81 -13.12 23.42 3.41
C LEU A 81 -13.06 22.18 2.49
N ILE A 82 -12.26 22.24 1.43
CA ILE A 82 -12.07 21.09 0.53
C ILE A 82 -11.43 19.93 1.31
N ILE A 83 -10.37 20.19 2.07
CA ILE A 83 -9.66 19.17 2.88
C ILE A 83 -10.63 18.56 3.92
N ARG A 84 -11.42 19.39 4.59
CA ARG A 84 -12.44 18.93 5.54
C ARG A 84 -13.43 17.98 4.89
N ASN A 85 -13.96 18.33 3.73
CA ASN A 85 -14.93 17.50 3.02
C ASN A 85 -14.30 16.17 2.57
N LEU A 86 -13.09 16.19 2.01
CA LEU A 86 -12.36 14.96 1.69
C LEU A 86 -12.23 14.03 2.91
N LEU A 87 -11.91 14.59 4.09
CA LEU A 87 -11.78 13.80 5.33
C LEU A 87 -13.10 13.18 5.79
N LEU A 88 -14.24 13.83 5.52
CA LEU A 88 -15.57 13.31 5.85
C LEU A 88 -16.06 12.26 4.84
N GLU A 89 -15.62 12.35 3.59
CA GLU A 89 -16.06 11.51 2.46
C GLU A 89 -15.22 10.25 2.26
N ILE A 90 -14.06 10.07 2.94
CA ILE A 90 -13.21 8.87 2.81
C ILE A 90 -14.01 7.58 3.03
N ASP A 91 -14.83 7.57 4.06
CA ASP A 91 -15.72 6.47 4.42
C ASP A 91 -16.96 7.08 5.09
N PRO A 92 -18.02 7.33 4.33
CA PRO A 92 -19.24 8.00 4.85
C PRO A 92 -19.89 7.23 6.00
N ASN A 93 -19.91 5.88 5.93
CA ASN A 93 -20.54 5.06 6.96
C ASN A 93 -19.78 5.14 8.28
N GLU A 94 -18.45 4.98 8.24
CA GLU A 94 -17.64 5.11 9.44
C GLU A 94 -17.56 6.56 9.96
N THR A 95 -17.67 7.54 9.07
CA THR A 95 -17.75 8.96 9.47
C THR A 95 -19.03 9.21 10.25
N GLU A 96 -20.15 8.66 9.82
CA GLU A 96 -21.42 8.79 10.54
C GLU A 96 -21.39 8.11 11.90
N VAL A 97 -20.86 6.88 11.96
CA VAL A 97 -20.69 6.15 13.25
C VAL A 97 -19.80 6.96 14.20
N LEU A 98 -18.67 7.50 13.72
CA LEU A 98 -17.77 8.31 14.53
C LEU A 98 -18.43 9.64 14.95
N LYS A 99 -19.24 10.25 14.09
CA LYS A 99 -19.98 11.47 14.40
C LYS A 99 -20.98 11.25 15.53
N GLU A 100 -21.72 10.15 15.51
CA GLU A 100 -22.66 9.82 16.58
C GLU A 100 -21.91 9.48 17.90
N ASP A 101 -20.80 8.75 17.82
CA ASP A 101 -19.97 8.49 19.01
C ASP A 101 -19.45 9.81 19.64
N LEU A 102 -18.97 10.73 18.81
CA LEU A 102 -18.48 12.04 19.28
C LEU A 102 -19.61 12.93 19.84
N LYS A 103 -20.83 12.81 19.35
CA LYS A 103 -22.00 13.51 19.93
C LYS A 103 -22.36 12.97 21.31
N LEU A 104 -22.32 11.64 21.48
CA LEU A 104 -22.74 10.97 22.72
C LEU A 104 -21.66 11.07 23.80
N HIS A 105 -20.41 10.76 23.47
CA HIS A 105 -19.33 10.59 24.44
C HIS A 105 -18.30 11.72 24.40
N GLY A 106 -18.31 12.58 23.38
CA GLY A 106 -17.26 13.55 23.15
C GLY A 106 -15.95 12.90 22.69
N GLN A 107 -14.86 13.63 22.77
CA GLN A 107 -13.56 13.10 22.40
C GLN A 107 -12.90 12.40 23.59
N ILE A 108 -12.80 11.06 23.53
CA ILE A 108 -12.16 10.24 24.58
C ILE A 108 -10.65 10.19 24.35
N ASP A 109 -10.21 9.86 23.12
CA ASP A 109 -8.79 9.75 22.78
C ASP A 109 -8.21 11.09 22.33
N PRO A 110 -7.20 11.65 23.03
CA PRO A 110 -6.54 12.88 22.59
C PRO A 110 -5.83 12.72 21.24
N GLY A 111 -5.80 13.81 20.49
CA GLY A 111 -4.98 13.93 19.30
C GLY A 111 -3.52 14.28 19.64
N ILE A 112 -2.69 14.35 18.60
CA ILE A 112 -1.34 14.89 18.66
C ILE A 112 -1.23 15.97 17.59
N ILE A 113 -0.64 17.09 17.94
CA ILE A 113 -0.36 18.20 17.04
C ILE A 113 1.13 18.48 16.99
N THR A 114 1.61 19.02 15.89
CA THR A 114 2.97 19.54 15.77
C THR A 114 3.17 20.76 16.65
N PHE A 115 4.41 21.21 16.80
CA PHE A 115 4.73 22.42 17.58
C PHE A 115 3.97 23.67 17.09
N ASP A 116 3.67 23.73 15.79
CA ASP A 116 2.94 24.82 15.13
C ASP A 116 1.47 24.49 14.80
N GLY A 117 0.90 23.45 15.40
CA GLY A 117 -0.54 23.17 15.38
C GLY A 117 -1.09 22.41 14.18
N ALA A 118 -0.24 21.76 13.39
CA ALA A 118 -0.73 20.80 12.40
C ALA A 118 -1.16 19.49 13.08
N VAL A 119 -2.35 19.00 12.78
CA VAL A 119 -2.95 17.83 13.45
C VAL A 119 -2.39 16.55 12.86
N ILE A 120 -1.50 15.85 13.60
CA ILE A 120 -0.87 14.60 13.16
C ILE A 120 -1.90 13.46 13.07
N ASN A 121 -2.66 13.26 14.15
CA ASN A 121 -3.81 12.34 14.20
C ASN A 121 -5.04 13.08 14.74
N ALA A 122 -6.23 12.53 14.55
CA ALA A 122 -7.51 13.18 14.85
C ALA A 122 -8.01 14.18 13.78
N ASN A 123 -7.42 14.20 12.55
CA ASN A 123 -7.90 15.06 11.48
C ASN A 123 -9.39 14.84 11.18
N ARG A 124 -9.87 13.57 11.09
CA ARG A 124 -11.30 13.29 10.88
C ARG A 124 -12.16 13.77 12.04
N ARG A 125 -11.72 13.59 13.30
CA ARG A 125 -12.43 14.13 14.48
C ARG A 125 -12.52 15.64 14.44
N MET A 126 -11.44 16.32 14.08
CA MET A 126 -11.45 17.78 13.91
C MET A 126 -12.40 18.20 12.77
N ALA A 127 -12.46 17.46 11.67
CA ALA A 127 -13.39 17.71 10.56
C ALA A 127 -14.85 17.57 11.02
N ILE A 128 -15.17 16.51 11.78
CA ILE A 128 -16.52 16.29 12.35
C ILE A 128 -16.88 17.40 13.33
N PHE A 129 -15.97 17.78 14.25
CA PHE A 129 -16.23 18.88 15.18
C PHE A 129 -16.43 20.21 14.46
N SER A 130 -15.62 20.49 13.45
CA SER A 130 -15.81 21.69 12.62
C SER A 130 -17.15 21.71 11.90
N PHE A 131 -17.59 20.55 11.40
CA PHE A 131 -18.91 20.38 10.78
C PHE A 131 -20.03 20.55 11.79
N LEU A 132 -19.99 19.85 12.94
CA LEU A 132 -21.01 19.94 13.98
C LEU A 132 -21.10 21.37 14.56
N ASN A 133 -19.97 22.05 14.76
CA ASN A 133 -19.97 23.43 15.21
C ASN A 133 -20.65 24.37 14.21
N SER A 134 -20.46 24.14 12.90
CA SER A 134 -21.13 24.94 11.86
C SER A 134 -22.63 24.70 11.82
N GLU A 135 -23.09 23.49 12.16
CA GLU A 135 -24.54 23.16 12.17
C GLU A 135 -25.24 23.58 13.46
N THR A 136 -24.61 23.37 14.61
CA THR A 136 -25.28 23.52 15.92
C THR A 136 -24.88 24.75 16.69
N GLY A 137 -23.70 25.33 16.40
CA GLY A 137 -23.11 26.44 17.18
C GLY A 137 -22.65 26.06 18.58
N GLU A 138 -22.70 24.77 18.96
CA GLU A 138 -22.38 24.33 20.32
C GLU A 138 -20.89 24.50 20.65
N ALA A 139 -20.59 25.12 21.79
CA ALA A 139 -19.23 25.41 22.24
C ALA A 139 -18.35 24.16 22.40
N ARG A 140 -18.93 23.00 22.73
CA ARG A 140 -18.18 21.75 22.91
C ARG A 140 -17.47 21.30 21.64
N TYR A 141 -17.96 21.64 20.45
CA TYR A 141 -17.38 21.31 19.17
C TYR A 141 -16.32 22.33 18.67
N GLN A 142 -16.05 23.36 19.42
CA GLN A 142 -15.04 24.37 19.07
C GLN A 142 -13.61 23.97 19.46
N TYR A 143 -13.45 22.86 20.17
CA TYR A 143 -12.17 22.44 20.73
C TYR A 143 -11.81 21.01 20.36
N LEU A 144 -10.51 20.79 20.20
CA LEU A 144 -9.92 19.47 20.02
C LEU A 144 -9.01 19.17 21.22
N LEU A 145 -9.22 18.03 21.89
CA LEU A 145 -8.28 17.52 22.88
C LEU A 145 -7.02 17.00 22.18
N ALA A 146 -5.85 17.57 22.47
CA ALA A 146 -4.62 17.17 21.85
C ALA A 146 -3.40 17.41 22.73
N ALA A 147 -2.34 16.63 22.51
CA ALA A 147 -1.01 16.87 23.04
C ALA A 147 -0.14 17.54 21.98
N ARG A 148 0.66 18.53 22.36
CA ARG A 148 1.56 19.24 21.48
C ARG A 148 2.96 18.63 21.51
N LEU A 149 3.53 18.34 20.35
CA LEU A 149 4.91 17.88 20.25
C LEU A 149 5.91 19.01 20.58
N PRO A 150 7.08 18.67 21.14
CA PRO A 150 8.14 19.63 21.39
C PRO A 150 8.69 20.23 20.08
N ARG A 151 9.31 21.41 20.20
CA ARG A 151 9.88 22.15 19.04
C ARG A 151 10.99 21.42 18.29
N ASN A 152 11.73 20.56 18.98
CA ASN A 152 12.88 19.84 18.45
C ASN A 152 12.54 18.52 17.71
N VAL A 153 11.26 18.29 17.45
CA VAL A 153 10.77 17.15 16.66
C VAL A 153 10.96 17.43 15.17
N ASP A 154 11.52 16.49 14.45
CA ASP A 154 11.74 16.59 13.01
C ASP A 154 10.63 15.90 12.19
N GLU A 155 10.69 16.03 10.86
CA GLU A 155 9.69 15.42 9.95
C GLU A 155 9.71 13.89 10.00
N LYS A 156 10.86 13.27 10.29
CA LYS A 156 10.97 11.81 10.41
C LYS A 156 10.28 11.34 11.69
N ASP A 157 10.43 12.08 12.78
CA ASP A 157 9.76 11.76 14.05
C ASP A 157 8.25 11.93 13.92
N VAL A 158 7.77 13.01 13.28
CA VAL A 158 6.34 13.20 12.98
C VAL A 158 5.79 12.03 12.17
N TRP A 159 6.50 11.62 11.11
CA TRP A 159 6.09 10.48 10.30
C TRP A 159 6.05 9.17 11.10
N ARG A 160 7.06 8.92 11.96
CA ARG A 160 7.10 7.73 12.84
C ARG A 160 5.92 7.68 13.78
N ILE A 161 5.61 8.81 14.43
CA ILE A 161 4.48 8.92 15.34
C ILE A 161 3.18 8.67 14.61
N GLU A 162 2.95 9.34 13.47
CA GLU A 162 1.74 9.18 12.68
C GLU A 162 1.59 7.72 12.20
N ALA A 163 2.63 7.17 11.60
CA ALA A 163 2.62 5.79 11.11
C ALA A 163 2.41 4.79 12.26
N GLY A 164 3.13 4.94 13.38
CA GLY A 164 2.97 4.08 14.55
C GLY A 164 1.56 4.11 15.13
N LEU A 165 0.95 5.29 15.23
CA LEU A 165 -0.44 5.44 15.71
C LEU A 165 -1.45 4.82 14.75
N GLN A 166 -1.24 4.97 13.45
CA GLN A 166 -2.18 4.50 12.43
C GLN A 166 -2.07 3.00 12.19
N PHE A 167 -0.88 2.43 12.23
CA PHE A 167 -0.66 1.00 12.05
C PHE A 167 -0.68 0.20 13.36
N GLY A 168 -0.47 0.85 14.52
CA GLY A 168 -0.37 0.19 15.82
C GLY A 168 -1.66 0.12 16.64
N LYS A 169 -2.53 1.12 16.55
CA LYS A 169 -3.76 1.20 17.37
C LYS A 169 -5.04 0.76 16.65
N ASP A 170 -5.07 0.76 15.34
CA ASP A 170 -6.31 0.59 14.61
C ASP A 170 -6.41 -0.74 13.86
N PHE A 171 -6.91 -1.75 14.57
CA PHE A 171 -7.66 -2.83 13.91
C PHE A 171 -8.99 -2.34 13.27
N ARG A 172 -9.38 -1.08 13.51
CA ARG A 172 -10.70 -0.55 13.13
C ARG A 172 -10.77 0.21 11.82
N LEU A 173 -9.66 0.79 11.34
CA LEU A 173 -9.63 1.48 10.05
C LEU A 173 -8.43 1.01 9.24
N LYS A 174 -8.67 0.08 8.32
CA LYS A 174 -7.64 -0.35 7.38
C LYS A 174 -7.32 0.80 6.42
N TYR A 175 -6.05 1.13 6.28
CA TYR A 175 -5.61 1.88 5.10
C TYR A 175 -6.12 1.17 3.85
N GLY A 176 -6.69 1.89 2.91
CA GLY A 176 -6.87 1.36 1.58
C GLY A 176 -5.48 0.96 1.02
N PRO A 177 -5.41 -0.10 0.20
CA PRO A 177 -4.14 -0.64 -0.29
C PRO A 177 -3.21 0.41 -0.91
N ILE A 178 -3.77 1.37 -1.63
CA ILE A 178 -3.02 2.48 -2.24
C ILE A 178 -2.46 3.44 -1.19
N ASN A 179 -3.28 3.82 -0.20
CA ASN A 179 -2.86 4.75 0.84
C ASN A 179 -1.74 4.16 1.71
N GLU A 180 -1.74 2.84 1.91
CA GLU A 180 -0.64 2.13 2.56
C GLU A 180 0.67 2.30 1.77
N LEU A 181 0.64 2.08 0.45
CA LEU A 181 1.80 2.26 -0.43
C LEU A 181 2.30 3.71 -0.43
N LEU A 182 1.38 4.68 -0.50
CA LEU A 182 1.70 6.12 -0.47
C LEU A 182 2.35 6.53 0.85
N LYS A 183 1.90 5.95 1.98
CA LYS A 183 2.51 6.20 3.29
C LYS A 183 3.94 5.67 3.39
N LEU A 184 4.21 4.50 2.82
CA LEU A 184 5.58 3.96 2.74
C LEU A 184 6.48 4.87 1.88
N LYS A 185 5.98 5.36 0.73
CA LYS A 185 6.68 6.30 -0.15
C LYS A 185 7.05 7.59 0.58
N GLU A 186 6.10 8.15 1.32
CA GLU A 186 6.34 9.35 2.14
C GLU A 186 7.48 9.16 3.12
N GLY A 187 7.53 8.02 3.82
CA GLY A 187 8.64 7.68 4.70
C GLY A 187 9.99 7.63 3.98
N ALA A 188 10.03 6.99 2.81
CA ALA A 188 11.22 6.90 1.99
C ALA A 188 11.68 8.28 1.45
N GLU A 189 10.75 9.13 1.01
CA GLU A 189 11.03 10.50 0.55
C GLU A 189 11.58 11.40 1.68
N ARG A 190 11.24 11.11 2.93
CA ARG A 190 11.84 11.75 4.12
C ARG A 190 13.21 11.17 4.48
N GLY A 191 13.74 10.25 3.68
CA GLY A 191 15.05 9.64 3.85
C GLY A 191 15.10 8.58 4.97
N LEU A 192 13.97 7.91 5.24
CA LEU A 192 13.95 6.71 6.08
C LEU A 192 14.32 5.49 5.24
N SER A 193 15.21 4.66 5.78
CA SER A 193 15.53 3.36 5.18
C SER A 193 14.36 2.37 5.34
N PRO A 194 14.28 1.32 4.51
CA PRO A 194 13.27 0.27 4.66
C PRO A 194 13.26 -0.38 6.06
N LYS A 195 14.42 -0.45 6.72
CA LYS A 195 14.55 -0.97 8.10
C LYS A 195 13.91 -0.02 9.12
N GLU A 196 14.11 1.29 8.97
CA GLU A 196 13.50 2.29 9.86
C GLU A 196 12.00 2.37 9.64
N ILE A 197 11.51 2.29 8.39
CA ILE A 197 10.09 2.23 8.06
C ILE A 197 9.47 0.97 8.69
N SER A 198 10.08 -0.21 8.50
CA SER A 198 9.63 -1.47 9.11
C SER A 198 9.50 -1.36 10.63
N ARG A 199 10.51 -0.76 11.29
CA ARG A 199 10.49 -0.55 12.76
C ARG A 199 9.39 0.41 13.19
N ALA A 200 9.20 1.53 12.47
CA ALA A 200 8.15 2.51 12.77
C ALA A 200 6.73 1.91 12.63
N LEU A 201 6.58 0.91 11.75
CA LEU A 201 5.34 0.16 11.54
C LEU A 201 5.22 -1.07 12.46
N LEU A 202 5.97 -1.10 13.55
CA LEU A 202 5.98 -2.19 14.55
C LEU A 202 6.19 -3.59 13.93
N GLY A 203 6.97 -3.67 12.85
CA GLY A 203 7.28 -4.93 12.18
C GLY A 203 6.15 -5.49 11.29
N ARG A 204 5.08 -4.75 11.06
CA ARG A 204 3.97 -5.17 10.16
C ARG A 204 4.47 -5.61 8.77
N PHE A 205 5.51 -4.97 8.27
CA PHE A 205 6.22 -5.38 7.06
C PHE A 205 7.70 -5.57 7.39
N SER A 206 8.31 -6.63 6.85
CA SER A 206 9.76 -6.77 6.88
C SER A 206 10.43 -5.65 6.05
N PRO A 207 11.71 -5.32 6.26
CA PRO A 207 12.43 -4.37 5.42
C PRO A 207 12.38 -4.71 3.92
N GLN A 208 12.46 -6.00 3.59
CA GLN A 208 12.29 -6.48 2.22
C GLN A 208 10.85 -6.24 1.73
N GLY A 209 9.84 -6.51 2.56
CA GLY A 209 8.44 -6.25 2.25
C GLY A 209 8.14 -4.76 2.00
N VAL A 210 8.81 -3.85 2.71
CA VAL A 210 8.76 -2.40 2.45
C VAL A 210 9.34 -2.09 1.06
N THR A 211 10.52 -2.64 0.75
CA THR A 211 11.17 -2.43 -0.56
C THR A 211 10.31 -2.93 -1.71
N GLU A 212 9.67 -4.10 -1.55
CA GLU A 212 8.79 -4.67 -2.56
C GLU A 212 7.56 -3.80 -2.80
N ARG A 213 6.93 -3.29 -1.74
CA ARG A 213 5.77 -2.39 -1.84
C ARG A 213 6.10 -1.06 -2.51
N LEU A 214 7.27 -0.50 -2.21
CA LEU A 214 7.76 0.68 -2.92
C LEU A 214 7.99 0.41 -4.41
N GLY A 215 8.46 -0.80 -4.75
CA GLY A 215 8.58 -1.24 -6.14
C GLY A 215 7.23 -1.39 -6.85
N VAL A 216 6.20 -1.89 -6.15
CA VAL A 216 4.82 -1.96 -6.65
C VAL A 216 4.26 -0.56 -6.90
N LEU A 217 4.46 0.37 -5.96
CA LEU A 217 3.99 1.75 -6.12
C LEU A 217 4.68 2.44 -7.31
N LYS A 218 5.96 2.17 -7.54
CA LYS A 218 6.64 2.68 -8.73
C LYS A 218 5.98 2.19 -10.02
N LEU A 219 5.60 0.91 -10.11
CA LEU A 219 4.86 0.40 -11.27
C LEU A 219 3.50 1.06 -11.43
N ILE A 220 2.82 1.38 -10.33
CA ILE A 220 1.56 2.14 -10.37
C ILE A 220 1.81 3.56 -10.89
N ASP A 221 2.84 4.26 -10.42
CA ASP A 221 3.23 5.59 -10.90
C ASP A 221 3.56 5.57 -12.41
N ASP A 222 4.33 4.55 -12.84
CA ASP A 222 4.68 4.35 -14.25
C ASP A 222 3.42 4.07 -15.11
N TYR A 223 2.48 3.27 -14.62
CA TYR A 223 1.21 3.00 -15.28
C TYR A 223 0.31 4.24 -15.38
N LEU A 224 0.15 4.99 -14.29
CA LEU A 224 -0.64 6.23 -14.29
C LEU A 224 -0.05 7.26 -15.27
N SER A 225 1.27 7.35 -15.35
CA SER A 225 1.95 8.18 -16.35
C SER A 225 1.71 7.68 -17.77
N PHE A 226 1.79 6.36 -18.00
CA PHE A 226 1.53 5.73 -19.29
C PHE A 226 0.09 5.96 -19.77
N SER A 227 -0.90 5.86 -18.87
CA SER A 227 -2.32 6.07 -19.17
C SER A 227 -2.74 7.53 -19.24
N GLY A 228 -1.83 8.48 -18.92
CA GLY A 228 -2.12 9.92 -18.88
C GLY A 228 -2.98 10.33 -17.69
N ARG A 229 -3.00 9.53 -16.62
CA ARG A 229 -3.78 9.71 -15.38
C ARG A 229 -2.89 9.87 -14.16
N ALA A 230 -1.80 10.65 -14.32
CA ALA A 230 -0.86 10.91 -13.22
C ALA A 230 -1.62 11.45 -11.99
N GLY A 231 -1.37 10.86 -10.81
CA GLY A 231 -2.02 11.27 -9.56
C GLY A 231 -3.38 10.62 -9.27
N GLU A 232 -4.04 9.98 -10.23
CA GLU A 232 -5.38 9.39 -10.08
C GLU A 232 -5.36 8.01 -9.39
N TYR A 233 -4.75 7.93 -8.23
CA TYR A 233 -4.58 6.66 -7.48
C TYR A 233 -5.90 6.02 -7.05
N THR A 234 -6.94 6.80 -6.83
CA THR A 234 -8.27 6.32 -6.37
C THR A 234 -8.89 5.33 -7.34
N THR A 235 -8.61 5.48 -8.64
CA THR A 235 -9.14 4.61 -9.69
C THR A 235 -8.56 3.19 -9.65
N LEU A 236 -7.46 2.97 -8.93
CA LEU A 236 -6.70 1.72 -8.90
C LEU A 236 -6.85 0.91 -7.61
N ALA A 237 -7.74 1.32 -6.70
CA ALA A 237 -7.89 0.64 -5.40
C ALA A 237 -8.22 -0.86 -5.54
N GLY A 238 -8.99 -1.26 -6.56
CA GLY A 238 -9.32 -2.65 -6.87
C GLY A 238 -8.24 -3.41 -7.65
N ASP A 239 -7.26 -2.72 -8.23
CA ASP A 239 -6.28 -3.31 -9.15
C ASP A 239 -4.89 -3.54 -8.53
N VAL A 240 -4.69 -3.18 -7.28
CA VAL A 240 -3.36 -3.30 -6.59
C VAL A 240 -2.78 -4.71 -6.71
N GLU A 241 -3.61 -5.75 -6.67
CA GLU A 241 -3.17 -7.14 -6.83
C GLU A 241 -2.63 -7.44 -8.24
N LYS A 242 -3.11 -6.77 -9.28
CA LYS A 242 -2.55 -6.85 -10.63
C LYS A 242 -1.12 -6.28 -10.65
N PHE A 243 -0.88 -5.16 -9.98
CA PHE A 243 0.45 -4.55 -9.87
C PHE A 243 1.41 -5.35 -8.97
N ASN A 244 0.93 -5.95 -7.87
CA ASN A 244 1.69 -6.90 -7.08
C ASN A 244 2.16 -8.09 -7.96
N SER A 245 1.26 -8.63 -8.78
CA SER A 245 1.57 -9.72 -9.70
C SER A 245 2.58 -9.29 -10.75
N LEU A 246 2.41 -8.11 -11.36
CA LEU A 246 3.33 -7.57 -12.35
C LEU A 246 4.73 -7.30 -11.76
N TYR A 247 4.80 -6.79 -10.53
CA TYR A 247 6.07 -6.61 -9.84
C TYR A 247 6.82 -7.94 -9.68
N ASN A 248 6.11 -8.99 -9.25
CA ASN A 248 6.69 -10.33 -9.10
C ASN A 248 7.13 -10.92 -10.44
N VAL A 249 6.36 -10.72 -11.53
CA VAL A 249 6.75 -11.11 -12.89
C VAL A 249 8.05 -10.41 -13.28
N SER A 250 8.10 -9.08 -13.17
CA SER A 250 9.28 -8.29 -13.56
C SER A 250 10.52 -8.67 -12.75
N LYS A 251 10.37 -8.90 -11.44
CA LYS A 251 11.43 -9.38 -10.54
C LYS A 251 11.93 -10.78 -10.92
N GLY A 252 11.01 -11.67 -11.29
CA GLY A 252 11.32 -13.02 -11.74
C GLY A 252 12.09 -13.02 -13.06
N LEU A 253 11.63 -12.25 -14.05
CA LEU A 253 12.26 -12.12 -15.36
C LEU A 253 13.69 -11.55 -15.25
N LYS A 254 13.94 -10.55 -14.40
CA LYS A 254 15.28 -10.00 -14.15
C LYS A 254 16.26 -11.03 -13.59
N LYS A 255 15.77 -12.04 -12.86
CA LYS A 255 16.58 -13.11 -12.27
C LYS A 255 16.77 -14.33 -13.18
N SER A 256 16.00 -14.44 -14.25
CA SER A 256 16.04 -15.56 -15.18
C SER A 256 17.38 -15.59 -15.94
N LYS A 257 17.94 -16.80 -16.18
CA LYS A 257 19.19 -16.97 -16.93
C LYS A 257 19.12 -16.42 -18.37
N GLY A 258 17.92 -16.29 -18.94
CA GLY A 258 17.67 -15.72 -20.27
C GLY A 258 17.38 -14.21 -20.28
N SER A 259 17.49 -13.52 -19.15
CA SER A 259 17.05 -12.12 -19.00
C SER A 259 17.74 -11.12 -19.94
N LYS A 260 18.96 -11.41 -20.40
CA LYS A 260 19.71 -10.53 -21.33
C LYS A 260 19.07 -10.41 -22.72
N SER A 261 18.24 -11.38 -23.12
CA SER A 261 17.56 -11.39 -24.42
C SER A 261 16.09 -10.93 -24.34
N LEU A 262 15.55 -10.73 -23.10
CA LEU A 262 14.17 -10.33 -22.88
C LEU A 262 14.05 -8.81 -22.77
N ASP A 263 13.18 -8.24 -23.59
CA ASP A 263 12.81 -6.83 -23.46
C ASP A 263 11.70 -6.68 -22.41
N ILE A 264 12.12 -6.60 -21.14
CA ILE A 264 11.22 -6.51 -20.01
C ILE A 264 10.34 -5.25 -20.10
N SER A 265 10.81 -4.19 -20.74
CA SER A 265 10.02 -2.97 -20.91
C SER A 265 8.80 -3.19 -21.79
N LYS A 266 8.94 -3.97 -22.87
CA LYS A 266 7.83 -4.35 -23.74
C LYS A 266 6.80 -5.22 -23.02
N ILE A 267 7.27 -6.13 -22.16
CA ILE A 267 6.38 -6.99 -21.37
C ILE A 267 5.58 -6.14 -20.37
N ILE A 268 6.22 -5.18 -19.70
CA ILE A 268 5.54 -4.25 -18.79
C ILE A 268 4.52 -3.40 -19.55
N THR A 269 4.86 -2.89 -20.75
CA THR A 269 3.93 -2.13 -21.58
C THR A 269 2.72 -2.99 -22.00
N ALA A 270 2.95 -4.24 -22.39
CA ALA A 270 1.86 -5.18 -22.68
C ALA A 270 0.96 -5.40 -21.46
N ALA A 271 1.56 -5.59 -20.28
CA ALA A 271 0.80 -5.73 -19.04
C ALA A 271 -0.02 -4.47 -18.71
N PHE A 272 0.53 -3.28 -18.93
CA PHE A 272 -0.19 -2.02 -18.73
C PHE A 272 -1.41 -1.92 -19.66
N LEU A 273 -1.26 -2.26 -20.92
CA LEU A 273 -2.38 -2.31 -21.87
C LEU A 273 -3.45 -3.33 -21.47
N MET A 274 -3.03 -4.49 -20.95
CA MET A 274 -3.97 -5.49 -20.43
C MET A 274 -4.73 -4.98 -19.22
N ILE A 275 -4.05 -4.34 -18.26
CA ILE A 275 -4.67 -3.77 -17.07
C ILE A 275 -5.67 -2.65 -17.46
N GLU A 276 -5.33 -1.82 -18.44
CA GLU A 276 -6.13 -0.69 -18.88
C GLU A 276 -7.37 -1.11 -19.69
N LYS A 277 -7.24 -2.10 -20.57
CA LYS A 277 -8.24 -2.36 -21.61
C LYS A 277 -8.99 -3.66 -21.47
N THR A 278 -8.56 -4.56 -20.58
CA THR A 278 -9.15 -5.89 -20.43
C THR A 278 -9.61 -6.17 -19.01
N ASP A 279 -10.49 -7.16 -18.86
CA ASP A 279 -10.95 -7.65 -17.55
C ASP A 279 -10.04 -8.79 -17.00
N LEU A 280 -8.82 -8.94 -17.54
CA LEU A 280 -7.89 -9.97 -17.10
C LEU A 280 -7.53 -9.80 -15.62
N SER A 281 -7.59 -10.92 -14.91
CA SER A 281 -7.33 -10.97 -13.46
C SER A 281 -5.84 -10.89 -13.14
N HIS A 282 -5.51 -10.70 -11.89
CA HIS A 282 -4.13 -10.77 -11.41
C HIS A 282 -3.47 -12.16 -11.65
N TRP A 283 -4.26 -13.23 -11.75
CA TRP A 283 -3.77 -14.57 -12.16
C TRP A 283 -3.26 -14.57 -13.59
N ASN A 284 -3.98 -13.93 -14.50
CA ASN A 284 -3.57 -13.80 -15.89
C ASN A 284 -2.27 -12.98 -16.00
N ILE A 285 -2.12 -11.92 -15.20
CA ILE A 285 -0.87 -11.15 -15.16
C ILE A 285 0.32 -12.02 -14.71
N ARG A 286 0.13 -12.96 -13.79
CA ARG A 286 1.20 -13.90 -13.36
C ARG A 286 1.67 -14.81 -14.51
N GLU A 287 0.78 -15.23 -15.41
CA GLU A 287 1.13 -16.07 -16.56
C GLU A 287 2.09 -15.37 -17.54
N LEU A 288 2.14 -14.04 -17.54
CA LEU A 288 3.10 -13.28 -18.35
C LEU A 288 4.55 -13.71 -18.10
N ARG A 289 4.87 -14.22 -16.92
CA ARG A 289 6.21 -14.75 -16.66
C ARG A 289 6.51 -15.97 -17.54
N SER A 290 5.65 -16.96 -17.51
CA SER A 290 5.82 -18.19 -18.30
C SER A 290 5.77 -17.91 -19.80
N ILE A 291 4.87 -17.01 -20.23
CA ILE A 291 4.75 -16.55 -21.61
C ILE A 291 6.06 -15.86 -22.04
N SER A 292 6.62 -15.01 -21.21
CA SER A 292 7.84 -14.26 -21.55
C SER A 292 9.10 -15.13 -21.55
N GLU A 293 9.16 -16.16 -20.70
CA GLU A 293 10.28 -17.12 -20.66
C GLU A 293 10.24 -18.11 -21.85
N ASP A 294 9.11 -18.26 -22.53
CA ASP A 294 8.95 -19.05 -23.74
C ASP A 294 9.09 -18.16 -24.98
N LYS A 295 10.04 -18.49 -25.88
CA LYS A 295 10.39 -17.65 -27.03
C LYS A 295 9.22 -17.47 -28.02
N ASP A 296 8.48 -18.55 -28.30
CA ASP A 296 7.40 -18.52 -29.32
C ASP A 296 6.17 -17.81 -28.72
N ALA A 297 5.80 -18.14 -27.48
CA ALA A 297 4.72 -17.48 -26.75
C ALA A 297 4.98 -15.98 -26.59
N ASN A 298 6.21 -15.59 -26.20
CA ASN A 298 6.59 -14.19 -26.08
C ASN A 298 6.52 -13.46 -27.44
N THR A 299 6.97 -14.12 -28.52
CA THR A 299 6.88 -13.54 -29.86
C THR A 299 5.43 -13.38 -30.29
N GLN A 300 4.57 -14.36 -30.02
CA GLN A 300 3.13 -14.31 -30.33
C GLN A 300 2.44 -13.16 -29.59
N LEU A 301 2.69 -13.01 -28.28
CA LEU A 301 2.15 -11.92 -27.48
C LEU A 301 2.60 -10.56 -28.03
N LEU A 302 3.90 -10.37 -28.22
CA LEU A 302 4.46 -9.06 -28.59
C LEU A 302 4.21 -8.64 -30.03
N LYS A 303 3.93 -9.58 -30.95
CA LYS A 303 3.51 -9.27 -32.33
C LYS A 303 2.20 -8.48 -32.36
N SER A 304 1.26 -8.85 -31.51
CA SER A 304 -0.08 -8.24 -31.43
C SER A 304 -0.09 -6.95 -30.61
N VAL A 305 0.94 -6.72 -29.80
CA VAL A 305 1.08 -5.49 -29.01
C VAL A 305 1.89 -4.46 -29.80
N ASN A 306 1.19 -3.57 -30.50
CA ASN A 306 1.86 -2.47 -31.21
C ASN A 306 2.36 -1.41 -30.20
N ILE A 307 3.60 -1.55 -29.76
CA ILE A 307 4.23 -0.67 -28.75
C ILE A 307 4.38 0.78 -29.24
N LYS A 308 4.42 0.99 -30.56
CA LYS A 308 4.55 2.34 -31.15
C LYS A 308 3.23 3.13 -31.10
N GLN A 309 2.10 2.45 -31.08
CA GLN A 309 0.76 3.05 -31.00
C GLN A 309 -0.14 2.26 -30.02
N PRO A 310 0.19 2.25 -28.72
CA PRO A 310 -0.49 1.39 -27.74
C PRO A 310 -1.98 1.71 -27.58
N ARG A 311 -2.37 2.98 -27.79
CA ARG A 311 -3.77 3.42 -27.61
C ARG A 311 -4.73 2.91 -28.67
N THR A 312 -4.25 2.48 -29.84
CA THR A 312 -5.10 2.02 -30.96
C THR A 312 -5.48 0.54 -30.85
N ILE A 313 -4.89 -0.20 -29.91
CA ILE A 313 -5.13 -1.64 -29.76
C ILE A 313 -6.50 -1.88 -29.12
N LYS A 314 -7.30 -2.76 -29.73
CA LYS A 314 -8.61 -3.14 -29.20
C LYS A 314 -8.48 -4.19 -28.09
N LYS A 315 -9.49 -4.25 -27.21
CA LYS A 315 -9.60 -5.22 -26.12
C LYS A 315 -9.47 -6.65 -26.64
N GLU A 316 -10.27 -6.99 -27.64
CA GLU A 316 -10.35 -8.34 -28.22
C GLU A 316 -8.99 -8.80 -28.75
N THR A 317 -8.25 -7.91 -29.42
CA THR A 317 -6.92 -8.22 -29.96
C THR A 317 -5.90 -8.54 -28.84
N LEU A 318 -6.00 -7.86 -27.70
CA LEU A 318 -5.13 -8.13 -26.53
C LEU A 318 -5.49 -9.46 -25.87
N GLU A 319 -6.78 -9.74 -25.71
CA GLU A 319 -7.27 -10.98 -25.12
C GLU A 319 -6.93 -12.20 -25.98
N GLU A 320 -7.12 -12.11 -27.30
CA GLU A 320 -6.74 -13.14 -28.26
C GLU A 320 -5.23 -13.38 -28.26
N ALA A 321 -4.42 -12.32 -28.27
CA ALA A 321 -2.96 -12.43 -28.24
C ALA A 321 -2.46 -13.09 -26.95
N PHE A 322 -3.04 -12.72 -25.82
CA PHE A 322 -2.73 -13.33 -24.54
C PHE A 322 -3.12 -14.80 -24.52
N GLN A 323 -4.34 -15.14 -24.97
CA GLN A 323 -4.81 -16.51 -24.99
C GLN A 323 -3.96 -17.38 -25.90
N ALA A 324 -3.67 -16.94 -27.13
CA ALA A 324 -2.81 -17.69 -28.08
C ALA A 324 -1.40 -17.93 -27.50
N ALA A 325 -0.82 -16.92 -26.81
CA ALA A 325 0.49 -17.09 -26.16
C ALA A 325 0.42 -18.05 -24.96
N LYS A 326 -0.67 -18.03 -24.21
CA LYS A 326 -0.91 -18.93 -23.09
C LYS A 326 -1.08 -20.36 -23.57
N ASP A 327 -1.84 -20.59 -24.66
CA ASP A 327 -2.07 -21.92 -25.23
C ASP A 327 -0.74 -22.59 -25.64
N ILE A 328 0.21 -21.85 -26.21
CA ILE A 328 1.55 -22.35 -26.51
C ILE A 328 2.27 -22.85 -25.26
N VAL A 329 2.19 -22.07 -24.16
CA VAL A 329 2.83 -22.45 -22.88
C VAL A 329 2.15 -23.66 -22.26
N ASP A 330 0.83 -23.71 -22.30
CA ASP A 330 0.06 -24.79 -21.70
C ASP A 330 0.24 -26.09 -22.47
N ASP A 331 0.27 -26.06 -23.82
CA ASP A 331 0.62 -27.21 -24.65
C ASP A 331 2.00 -27.77 -24.30
N ARG A 332 3.01 -26.93 -24.20
CA ARG A 332 4.34 -27.36 -23.78
C ARG A 332 4.40 -27.89 -22.33
N ARG A 333 3.61 -27.33 -21.43
CA ARG A 333 3.48 -27.84 -20.06
C ARG A 333 2.89 -29.23 -20.03
N GLU A 334 1.84 -29.51 -20.83
CA GLU A 334 1.21 -30.82 -20.95
C GLU A 334 2.16 -31.83 -21.62
N HIS A 335 2.79 -31.45 -22.72
CA HIS A 335 3.79 -32.28 -23.37
C HIS A 335 4.93 -32.72 -22.46
N ASN A 336 5.44 -31.81 -21.62
CA ASN A 336 6.53 -32.09 -20.67
C ASN A 336 6.05 -32.62 -19.31
N LYS A 337 4.73 -32.76 -19.10
CA LYS A 337 4.15 -33.17 -17.82
C LYS A 337 4.65 -34.54 -17.34
N PRO A 338 4.73 -35.61 -18.20
CA PRO A 338 5.22 -36.91 -17.80
C PRO A 338 6.67 -36.83 -17.27
N ALA A 339 7.57 -36.20 -18.06
CA ALA A 339 8.98 -36.04 -17.65
C ALA A 339 9.15 -35.26 -16.37
N ARG A 340 8.35 -34.18 -16.19
CA ARG A 340 8.37 -33.36 -14.96
C ARG A 340 7.90 -34.13 -13.74
N LEU A 341 6.85 -34.95 -13.88
CA LEU A 341 6.36 -35.78 -12.78
C LEU A 341 7.35 -36.86 -12.39
N LEU A 342 7.98 -37.54 -13.37
CA LEU A 342 9.01 -38.53 -13.14
C LEU A 342 10.24 -37.92 -12.47
N ASN A 343 10.69 -36.73 -12.86
CA ASN A 343 11.79 -36.03 -12.23
C ASN A 343 11.48 -35.64 -10.78
N ARG A 344 10.26 -35.23 -10.47
CA ARG A 344 9.81 -34.98 -9.10
C ARG A 344 9.86 -36.24 -8.24
N ALA A 345 9.31 -37.34 -8.75
CA ALA A 345 9.34 -38.63 -8.07
C ALA A 345 10.76 -39.10 -7.83
N LEU A 346 11.63 -39.00 -8.85
CA LEU A 346 13.06 -39.37 -8.73
C LEU A 346 13.77 -38.51 -7.65
N THR A 347 13.51 -37.20 -7.63
CA THR A 347 14.10 -36.30 -6.62
C THR A 347 13.61 -36.66 -5.21
N ALA A 348 12.31 -36.93 -5.05
CA ALA A 348 11.75 -37.36 -3.78
C ALA A 348 12.39 -38.68 -3.28
N ILE A 349 12.54 -39.66 -4.18
CA ILE A 349 13.17 -40.95 -3.86
C ILE A 349 14.64 -40.76 -3.49
N LYS A 350 15.40 -39.92 -4.21
CA LYS A 350 16.83 -39.63 -3.89
C LYS A 350 17.02 -38.95 -2.54
N ASN A 351 16.01 -38.22 -2.05
CA ASN A 351 16.06 -37.57 -0.74
C ASN A 351 15.73 -38.50 0.43
N ILE A 352 15.33 -39.75 0.17
CA ILE A 352 15.14 -40.74 1.21
C ILE A 352 16.51 -41.16 1.76
N ASN A 353 16.70 -41.08 3.09
CA ASN A 353 17.92 -41.55 3.70
C ASN A 353 17.98 -43.10 3.60
N PRO A 354 18.93 -43.68 2.86
CA PRO A 354 19.00 -45.13 2.66
C PRO A 354 19.38 -45.92 3.94
N LYS A 355 19.82 -45.21 4.99
CA LYS A 355 20.14 -45.82 6.31
C LYS A 355 18.99 -45.73 7.31
N SER A 356 17.80 -45.26 6.89
CA SER A 356 16.65 -45.17 7.79
C SER A 356 16.10 -46.56 8.12
N GLU A 357 16.02 -46.90 9.40
CA GLU A 357 15.45 -48.16 9.89
C GLU A 357 13.98 -48.34 9.47
N ARG A 358 13.24 -47.24 9.32
CA ARG A 358 11.83 -47.24 8.88
C ARG A 358 11.65 -47.76 7.44
N LEU A 359 12.70 -47.88 6.65
CA LEU A 359 12.62 -48.50 5.33
C LEU A 359 12.23 -49.97 5.39
N ALA A 360 12.47 -50.65 6.53
CA ALA A 360 12.08 -52.04 6.75
C ALA A 360 10.56 -52.20 7.11
N ASP A 361 9.86 -51.10 7.42
CA ASP A 361 8.46 -51.14 7.80
C ASP A 361 7.58 -51.71 6.65
N ARG A 362 6.66 -52.61 6.99
CA ARG A 362 5.74 -53.22 5.99
C ARG A 362 5.01 -52.20 5.12
N SER A 363 4.55 -51.09 5.73
CA SER A 363 3.87 -50.01 5.02
C SER A 363 4.77 -49.35 3.99
N VAL A 364 6.02 -49.08 4.33
CA VAL A 364 7.01 -48.47 3.44
C VAL A 364 7.37 -49.43 2.29
N GLN A 365 7.60 -50.73 2.61
CA GLN A 365 7.87 -51.76 1.59
C GLN A 365 6.69 -51.94 0.62
N SER A 366 5.46 -51.78 1.11
CA SER A 366 4.25 -51.81 0.25
C SER A 366 4.25 -50.64 -0.74
N LEU A 367 4.56 -49.40 -0.29
CA LEU A 367 4.68 -48.23 -1.14
C LEU A 367 5.79 -48.38 -2.19
N VAL A 368 6.93 -48.95 -1.81
CA VAL A 368 8.03 -49.23 -2.78
C VAL A 368 7.57 -50.17 -3.88
N LYS A 369 6.85 -51.26 -3.52
CA LYS A 369 6.29 -52.22 -4.51
C LYS A 369 5.27 -51.54 -5.43
N GLU A 370 4.42 -50.68 -4.90
CA GLU A 370 3.42 -49.93 -5.68
C GLU A 370 4.09 -48.97 -6.68
N ILE A 371 5.08 -48.17 -6.22
CA ILE A 371 5.88 -47.28 -7.08
C ILE A 371 6.54 -48.07 -8.23
N LEU A 372 7.18 -49.18 -7.90
CA LEU A 372 7.80 -50.05 -8.91
C LEU A 372 6.78 -50.60 -9.89
N GLY A 373 5.57 -50.96 -9.43
CA GLY A 373 4.48 -51.41 -10.28
C GLY A 373 4.03 -50.33 -11.26
N GLU A 374 3.83 -49.11 -10.81
CA GLU A 374 3.43 -47.98 -11.68
C GLU A 374 4.56 -47.62 -12.69
N LEU A 375 5.81 -47.61 -12.27
CA LEU A 375 6.95 -47.37 -13.19
C LEU A 375 7.03 -48.41 -14.30
N LYS A 376 6.77 -49.70 -14.01
CA LYS A 376 6.71 -50.76 -15.06
C LYS A 376 5.60 -50.55 -16.05
N LYS A 377 4.43 -50.01 -15.62
CA LYS A 377 3.32 -49.70 -16.54
C LYS A 377 3.70 -48.56 -17.51
N ILE A 378 4.40 -47.53 -17.01
CA ILE A 378 4.87 -46.40 -17.82
C ILE A 378 5.96 -46.81 -18.80
N GLN A 379 6.87 -47.71 -18.40
CA GLN A 379 7.98 -48.20 -19.25
C GLN A 379 7.52 -49.06 -20.43
N ARG A 380 6.32 -49.64 -20.34
CA ARG A 380 5.76 -50.53 -21.41
C ARG A 380 5.01 -49.76 -22.51
N LYS A 381 4.87 -48.42 -22.39
CA LYS A 381 4.35 -47.52 -23.42
C LYS A 381 5.49 -46.86 -24.22
#